data_5cb0c56798366426d57e01f531246832
#
_entry.id   5cb0c56798366426d57e01f531246832
#
_cell.length_a   1.000
_cell.length_b   1.000
_cell.length_c   1.000
_cell.angle_alpha   90.00
_cell.angle_beta   90.00
_cell.angle_gamma   90.00
#
_symmetry.space_group_name_H-M   'P 1'
#
loop_
_entity.id
_entity.type
_entity.pdbx_description
1 polymer ?
#
loop_
_entity_poly.entity_id
_entity_poly.type
_entity_poly.pdbx_seq_one_letter_code
_entity_poly.pdbx_strand_id
1 'polypeptide(L)'
;MPMRRLAATLLSGFLVFHVVPLRAQLGPPNSTGVSIGHVQLTVRDPEQHKKLWGLLGAVVTHSGSLELLRFPGIYIVLTPGETTEGSEGSTVNHFGFAVKNVDDIHARLGAAGLPTVQELTNPRRWVTMFPDKIKIEFTEDPTLSVPIVGHHLHLSTTAANMETLRTWYVKTFGGIAETRRGFSSAVFNGGEINFLPANAPQASTKGRALDHIGFEVQGLDAFCKKLQAAGIMFETPYREVPQYGLKVAFITDPDGTRIELTEGLAGLRP
;
A
#
# COMPACT_ATOMS: atom_id res chain seq x y z
N MET A 1 -11.53 -72.66 32.04
CA MET A 1 -10.80 -71.37 31.98
C MET A 1 -11.27 -70.57 30.74
N PRO A 2 -12.01 -69.48 30.87
CA PRO A 2 -12.44 -68.70 29.71
C PRO A 2 -11.43 -67.59 29.42
N MET A 3 -10.99 -67.54 28.17
CA MET A 3 -10.15 -66.52 27.60
C MET A 3 -10.93 -65.17 27.49
N ARG A 4 -10.47 -64.15 28.18
CA ARG A 4 -10.93 -62.74 28.04
C ARG A 4 -10.32 -62.12 26.75
N ARG A 5 -11.15 -61.74 25.81
CA ARG A 5 -10.75 -60.92 24.65
C ARG A 5 -10.71 -59.47 25.09
N LEU A 6 -9.56 -58.85 25.02
CA LEU A 6 -9.45 -57.37 25.13
C LEU A 6 -9.84 -56.76 23.79
N ALA A 7 -10.85 -55.93 23.81
CA ALA A 7 -11.20 -55.04 22.69
C ALA A 7 -10.39 -53.72 22.83
N ALA A 8 -9.52 -53.48 21.87
CA ALA A 8 -8.79 -52.19 21.77
C ALA A 8 -9.65 -51.23 20.98
N THR A 9 -10.15 -50.19 21.64
CA THR A 9 -10.89 -49.10 21.00
C THR A 9 -9.84 -48.07 20.47
N LEU A 10 -9.69 -48.02 19.15
CA LEU A 10 -8.91 -47.01 18.47
C LEU A 10 -9.71 -45.69 18.43
N LEU A 11 -9.31 -44.71 19.25
CA LEU A 11 -9.84 -43.36 19.19
C LEU A 11 -9.16 -42.61 18.03
N SER A 12 -9.77 -42.50 16.87
CA SER A 12 -9.32 -41.66 15.77
C SER A 12 -9.61 -40.20 16.09
N GLY A 13 -8.63 -39.50 16.62
CA GLY A 13 -8.71 -38.04 16.79
C GLY A 13 -8.64 -37.34 15.44
N PHE A 14 -9.76 -36.79 14.98
CA PHE A 14 -9.77 -35.86 13.83
C PHE A 14 -9.14 -34.55 14.28
N LEU A 15 -7.91 -34.27 13.83
CA LEU A 15 -7.30 -32.94 13.93
C LEU A 15 -8.01 -32.04 12.93
N VAL A 16 -8.97 -31.25 13.40
CA VAL A 16 -9.58 -30.17 12.60
C VAL A 16 -8.55 -29.03 12.52
N PHE A 17 -7.81 -28.99 11.42
CA PHE A 17 -7.02 -27.80 11.09
C PHE A 17 -7.98 -26.65 10.82
N HIS A 18 -8.14 -25.74 11.77
CA HIS A 18 -8.75 -24.47 11.53
C HIS A 18 -7.81 -23.66 10.63
N VAL A 19 -8.07 -23.68 9.33
CA VAL A 19 -7.46 -22.72 8.41
C VAL A 19 -8.04 -21.37 8.79
N VAL A 20 -7.33 -20.63 9.67
CA VAL A 20 -7.65 -19.22 9.91
C VAL A 20 -7.39 -18.52 8.58
N PRO A 21 -8.42 -17.93 7.94
CA PRO A 21 -8.18 -17.18 6.71
C PRO A 21 -7.14 -16.11 7.01
N LEU A 22 -6.05 -16.10 6.26
CA LEU A 22 -5.01 -15.08 6.36
C LEU A 22 -5.69 -13.74 6.03
N ARG A 23 -6.03 -12.99 7.08
CA ARG A 23 -6.75 -11.72 6.92
C ARG A 23 -5.79 -10.75 6.27
N ALA A 24 -6.19 -10.21 5.12
CA ALA A 24 -5.51 -9.09 4.53
C ALA A 24 -5.60 -7.91 5.50
N GLN A 25 -4.53 -7.65 6.23
CA GLN A 25 -4.39 -6.54 7.19
C GLN A 25 -3.25 -5.65 6.73
N LEU A 26 -3.33 -4.38 7.09
CA LEU A 26 -2.18 -3.48 6.99
C LEU A 26 -1.01 -4.05 7.80
N GLY A 27 0.19 -3.65 7.47
CA GLY A 27 1.36 -3.93 8.30
C GLY A 27 1.13 -3.48 9.75
N PRO A 28 1.67 -4.17 10.76
CA PRO A 28 1.53 -3.73 12.14
C PRO A 28 2.17 -2.34 12.31
N PRO A 29 1.58 -1.47 13.16
CA PRO A 29 2.15 -0.16 13.39
C PRO A 29 3.55 -0.26 13.97
N ASN A 30 4.41 0.70 13.61
CA ASN A 30 5.74 0.82 14.19
C ASN A 30 5.68 1.43 15.62
N SER A 31 6.83 1.72 16.23
CA SER A 31 6.92 2.29 17.58
C SER A 31 6.28 3.67 17.73
N THR A 32 5.99 4.37 16.63
CA THR A 32 5.28 5.66 16.64
C THR A 32 3.78 5.50 16.34
N GLY A 33 3.27 4.28 16.22
CA GLY A 33 1.88 3.99 15.92
C GLY A 33 1.51 4.10 14.44
N VAL A 34 2.49 4.11 13.53
CA VAL A 34 2.29 4.37 12.10
C VAL A 34 2.54 3.13 11.25
N SER A 35 1.71 2.92 10.24
CA SER A 35 1.92 1.95 9.15
C SER A 35 1.53 2.57 7.79
N ILE A 36 2.03 1.99 6.69
CA ILE A 36 1.54 2.34 5.35
C ILE A 36 0.07 1.89 5.28
N GLY A 37 -0.81 2.78 4.83
CA GLY A 37 -2.26 2.56 4.84
C GLY A 37 -2.82 2.31 3.45
N HIS A 38 -2.76 3.31 2.58
CA HIS A 38 -3.43 3.26 1.29
C HIS A 38 -2.77 4.13 0.22
N VAL A 39 -3.24 3.98 -1.01
CA VAL A 39 -3.06 4.93 -2.09
C VAL A 39 -4.43 5.40 -2.57
N GLN A 40 -4.55 6.69 -2.84
CA GLN A 40 -5.76 7.28 -3.43
C GLN A 40 -5.53 7.48 -4.93
N LEU A 41 -6.41 6.90 -5.73
CA LEU A 41 -6.42 7.05 -7.17
C LEU A 41 -7.67 7.82 -7.61
N THR A 42 -7.47 8.90 -8.35
CA THR A 42 -8.55 9.58 -9.09
C THR A 42 -8.60 8.97 -10.48
N VAL A 43 -9.75 8.44 -10.86
CA VAL A 43 -9.90 7.64 -12.08
C VAL A 43 -11.18 8.00 -12.83
N ARG A 44 -11.14 7.92 -14.16
CA ARG A 44 -12.31 8.21 -15.01
C ARG A 44 -13.36 7.11 -14.97
N ASP A 45 -12.92 5.86 -14.90
CA ASP A 45 -13.79 4.69 -14.85
C ASP A 45 -13.44 3.78 -13.65
N PRO A 46 -14.04 4.02 -12.47
CA PRO A 46 -13.82 3.18 -11.30
C PRO A 46 -14.17 1.70 -11.51
N GLU A 47 -15.20 1.40 -12.31
CA GLU A 47 -15.60 0.01 -12.55
C GLU A 47 -14.58 -0.75 -13.41
N GLN A 48 -13.96 -0.06 -14.38
CA GLN A 48 -12.83 -0.63 -15.12
C GLN A 48 -11.65 -0.92 -14.17
N HIS A 49 -11.31 0.04 -13.31
CA HIS A 49 -10.25 -0.15 -12.31
C HIS A 49 -10.56 -1.30 -11.35
N LYS A 50 -11.78 -1.40 -10.82
CA LYS A 50 -12.21 -2.52 -9.94
C LYS A 50 -12.02 -3.88 -10.62
N LYS A 51 -12.39 -4.00 -11.88
CA LYS A 51 -12.17 -5.25 -12.65
C LYS A 51 -10.69 -5.59 -12.75
N LEU A 52 -9.85 -4.62 -13.10
CA LEU A 52 -8.40 -4.84 -13.23
C LEU A 52 -7.75 -5.20 -11.89
N TRP A 53 -8.07 -4.48 -10.82
CA TRP A 53 -7.58 -4.81 -9.48
C TRP A 53 -8.10 -6.15 -8.99
N GLY A 54 -9.35 -6.51 -9.31
CA GLY A 54 -9.95 -7.82 -9.01
C GLY A 54 -9.21 -8.97 -9.68
N LEU A 55 -8.72 -8.81 -10.92
CA LEU A 55 -7.87 -9.79 -11.60
C LEU A 55 -6.58 -10.07 -10.84
N LEU A 56 -6.08 -9.09 -10.10
CA LEU A 56 -4.88 -9.22 -9.27
C LEU A 56 -5.18 -9.76 -7.86
N GLY A 57 -6.45 -9.92 -7.51
CA GLY A 57 -6.87 -10.46 -6.22
C GLY A 57 -7.31 -9.42 -5.19
N ALA A 58 -7.57 -8.19 -5.62
CA ALA A 58 -8.21 -7.20 -4.74
C ALA A 58 -9.59 -7.67 -4.28
N VAL A 59 -9.90 -7.42 -3.02
CA VAL A 59 -11.22 -7.69 -2.44
C VAL A 59 -11.89 -6.36 -2.11
N VAL A 60 -13.09 -6.15 -2.63
CA VAL A 60 -13.90 -4.98 -2.26
C VAL A 60 -14.26 -5.06 -0.78
N THR A 61 -14.02 -3.98 -0.06
CA THR A 61 -14.40 -3.82 1.34
C THR A 61 -14.93 -2.41 1.58
N HIS A 62 -15.54 -2.17 2.74
CA HIS A 62 -16.14 -0.88 3.04
C HIS A 62 -15.70 -0.37 4.41
N SER A 63 -15.55 0.95 4.50
CA SER A 63 -15.48 1.67 5.77
C SER A 63 -16.64 2.68 5.77
N GLY A 64 -17.74 2.34 6.46
CA GLY A 64 -18.99 3.07 6.32
C GLY A 64 -19.45 3.07 4.86
N SER A 65 -19.65 4.25 4.28
CA SER A 65 -20.02 4.41 2.86
C SER A 65 -18.82 4.48 1.90
N LEU A 66 -17.60 4.45 2.40
CA LEU A 66 -16.39 4.45 1.58
C LEU A 66 -16.08 3.03 1.09
N GLU A 67 -16.03 2.85 -0.22
CA GLU A 67 -15.57 1.61 -0.85
C GLU A 67 -14.05 1.62 -1.01
N LEU A 68 -13.41 0.50 -0.67
CA LEU A 68 -11.96 0.31 -0.77
C LEU A 68 -11.66 -1.02 -1.48
N LEU A 69 -10.57 -1.04 -2.22
CA LEU A 69 -9.99 -2.27 -2.74
C LEU A 69 -8.87 -2.71 -1.81
N ARG A 70 -9.02 -3.88 -1.23
CA ARG A 70 -8.11 -4.41 -0.24
C ARG A 70 -7.16 -5.43 -0.83
N PHE A 71 -5.88 -5.20 -0.60
CA PHE A 71 -4.81 -6.20 -0.68
C PHE A 71 -4.19 -6.44 0.70
N PRO A 72 -3.51 -7.56 0.94
CA PRO A 72 -2.60 -7.67 2.05
C PRO A 72 -1.62 -6.49 2.04
N GLY A 73 -1.50 -5.77 3.16
CA GLY A 73 -0.55 -4.68 3.35
C GLY A 73 -0.96 -3.30 2.83
N ILE A 74 -2.01 -3.16 2.01
CA ILE A 74 -2.40 -1.86 1.46
C ILE A 74 -3.87 -1.83 1.03
N TYR A 75 -4.50 -0.65 1.14
CA TYR A 75 -5.77 -0.35 0.49
C TYR A 75 -5.55 0.53 -0.75
N ILE A 76 -6.42 0.38 -1.73
CA ILE A 76 -6.55 1.30 -2.86
C ILE A 76 -7.93 1.94 -2.75
N VAL A 77 -7.98 3.26 -2.75
CA VAL A 77 -9.21 4.03 -2.78
C VAL A 77 -9.39 4.60 -4.18
N LEU A 78 -10.55 4.41 -4.77
CA LEU A 78 -10.88 4.94 -6.10
C LEU A 78 -11.86 6.10 -5.95
N THR A 79 -11.49 7.27 -6.47
CA THR A 79 -12.40 8.43 -6.56
C THR A 79 -12.68 8.70 -8.04
N PRO A 80 -13.96 8.72 -8.45
CA PRO A 80 -14.32 9.14 -9.80
C PRO A 80 -13.92 10.59 -10.06
N GLY A 81 -13.25 10.85 -11.18
CA GLY A 81 -12.88 12.23 -11.55
C GLY A 81 -11.93 12.31 -12.74
N GLU A 82 -11.82 13.53 -13.24
CA GLU A 82 -10.79 13.88 -14.22
C GLU A 82 -9.48 14.21 -13.51
N THR A 83 -8.38 13.88 -14.15
CA THR A 83 -7.03 14.10 -13.61
C THR A 83 -6.21 15.01 -14.50
N THR A 84 -5.30 15.75 -13.92
CA THR A 84 -4.39 16.61 -14.70
C THR A 84 -3.37 15.78 -15.47
N GLU A 85 -2.84 14.70 -14.84
CA GLU A 85 -1.85 13.78 -15.44
C GLU A 85 -1.78 12.46 -14.66
N GLY A 86 -1.02 11.49 -15.18
CA GLY A 86 -0.73 10.20 -14.54
C GLY A 86 0.23 10.28 -13.36
N SER A 87 0.72 9.13 -12.90
CA SER A 87 1.64 9.07 -11.75
C SER A 87 3.07 9.47 -12.11
N GLU A 88 3.56 9.15 -13.29
CA GLU A 88 4.91 9.54 -13.72
C GLU A 88 5.04 11.06 -13.85
N GLY A 89 6.21 11.59 -13.49
CA GLY A 89 6.47 13.04 -13.45
C GLY A 89 5.94 13.74 -12.21
N SER A 90 5.36 12.99 -11.24
CA SER A 90 5.03 13.50 -9.92
C SER A 90 5.99 12.99 -8.85
N THR A 91 5.87 13.55 -7.65
CA THR A 91 6.67 13.14 -6.50
C THR A 91 6.41 11.69 -6.08
N VAL A 92 5.26 11.08 -6.42
CA VAL A 92 5.04 9.62 -6.32
C VAL A 92 5.00 9.03 -7.74
N ASN A 93 6.12 8.48 -8.18
CA ASN A 93 6.26 7.93 -9.52
C ASN A 93 5.37 6.70 -9.74
N HIS A 94 5.35 5.79 -8.76
CA HIS A 94 4.53 4.59 -8.77
C HIS A 94 4.45 3.95 -7.38
N PHE A 95 3.59 2.96 -7.26
CA PHE A 95 3.59 2.03 -6.14
C PHE A 95 3.70 0.60 -6.67
N GLY A 96 4.09 -0.33 -5.79
CA GLY A 96 4.38 -1.68 -6.22
C GLY A 96 3.92 -2.74 -5.22
N PHE A 97 3.82 -3.94 -5.77
CA PHE A 97 3.47 -5.15 -5.06
C PHE A 97 4.62 -6.14 -5.09
N ALA A 98 4.80 -6.90 -4.01
CA ALA A 98 5.49 -8.17 -4.08
C ALA A 98 4.48 -9.25 -4.46
N VAL A 99 4.87 -10.13 -5.39
CA VAL A 99 4.02 -11.20 -5.92
C VAL A 99 4.75 -12.53 -5.85
N LYS A 100 4.03 -13.59 -5.55
CA LYS A 100 4.61 -14.92 -5.44
C LYS A 100 5.14 -15.45 -6.77
N ASN A 101 4.48 -15.08 -7.87
CA ASN A 101 4.84 -15.45 -9.24
C ASN A 101 4.53 -14.28 -10.18
N VAL A 102 5.55 -13.69 -10.75
CA VAL A 102 5.39 -12.53 -11.63
C VAL A 102 4.87 -12.91 -13.01
N ASP A 103 5.14 -14.15 -13.47
CA ASP A 103 4.67 -14.64 -14.77
C ASP A 103 3.14 -14.81 -14.77
N ASP A 104 2.53 -15.20 -13.62
CA ASP A 104 1.08 -15.22 -13.46
C ASP A 104 0.46 -13.82 -13.59
N ILE A 105 1.11 -12.81 -13.03
CA ILE A 105 0.66 -11.41 -13.14
C ILE A 105 0.75 -10.94 -14.58
N HIS A 106 1.88 -11.23 -15.26
CA HIS A 106 2.06 -10.93 -16.68
C HIS A 106 0.96 -11.53 -17.54
N ALA A 107 0.68 -12.84 -17.35
CA ALA A 107 -0.35 -13.54 -18.11
C ALA A 107 -1.75 -12.94 -17.90
N ARG A 108 -2.13 -12.66 -16.64
CA ARG A 108 -3.44 -12.06 -16.30
C ARG A 108 -3.62 -10.67 -16.89
N LEU A 109 -2.63 -9.81 -16.75
CA LEU A 109 -2.67 -8.44 -17.28
C LEU A 109 -2.65 -8.44 -18.81
N GLY A 110 -1.84 -9.30 -19.43
CA GLY A 110 -1.79 -9.48 -20.90
C GLY A 110 -3.15 -9.94 -21.45
N ALA A 111 -3.81 -10.90 -20.79
CA ALA A 111 -5.16 -11.34 -21.16
C ALA A 111 -6.22 -10.24 -21.02
N ALA A 112 -6.00 -9.26 -20.16
CA ALA A 112 -6.84 -8.08 -19.98
C ALA A 112 -6.48 -6.92 -20.93
N GLY A 113 -5.50 -7.12 -21.84
CA GLY A 113 -5.04 -6.09 -22.77
C GLY A 113 -4.11 -5.05 -22.15
N LEU A 114 -3.58 -5.29 -20.97
CA LEU A 114 -2.59 -4.43 -20.31
C LEU A 114 -1.19 -5.03 -20.52
N PRO A 115 -0.36 -4.42 -21.38
CA PRO A 115 1.00 -4.89 -21.56
C PRO A 115 1.82 -4.64 -20.30
N THR A 116 2.68 -5.60 -19.97
CA THR A 116 3.70 -5.44 -18.94
C THR A 116 5.07 -5.38 -19.59
N VAL A 117 5.98 -4.60 -19.01
CA VAL A 117 7.35 -4.45 -19.48
C VAL A 117 8.27 -5.00 -18.39
N GLN A 118 9.09 -5.96 -18.78
CA GLN A 118 10.12 -6.51 -17.88
C GLN A 118 11.24 -5.50 -17.71
N GLU A 119 11.71 -5.34 -16.48
CA GLU A 119 12.84 -4.46 -16.23
C GLU A 119 14.15 -5.10 -16.70
N LEU A 120 14.96 -4.32 -17.43
CA LEU A 120 16.21 -4.82 -18.03
C LEU A 120 17.23 -5.30 -17.01
N THR A 121 17.27 -4.67 -15.83
CA THR A 121 18.24 -4.94 -14.76
C THR A 121 17.76 -6.00 -13.78
N ASN A 122 16.47 -6.31 -13.78
CA ASN A 122 15.88 -7.33 -12.89
C ASN A 122 14.76 -8.09 -13.61
N PRO A 123 15.01 -9.29 -14.14
CA PRO A 123 14.02 -10.06 -14.90
C PRO A 123 12.83 -10.55 -14.05
N ARG A 124 12.92 -10.43 -12.71
CA ARG A 124 11.80 -10.74 -11.80
C ARG A 124 11.04 -9.51 -11.36
N ARG A 125 11.19 -8.40 -12.09
CA ARG A 125 10.47 -7.15 -11.89
C ARG A 125 9.80 -6.72 -13.19
N TRP A 126 8.50 -6.45 -13.12
CA TRP A 126 7.68 -6.05 -14.24
C TRP A 126 6.91 -4.79 -13.90
N VAL A 127 6.74 -3.92 -14.87
CA VAL A 127 5.91 -2.72 -14.74
C VAL A 127 4.78 -2.75 -15.77
N THR A 128 3.67 -2.13 -15.39
CA THR A 128 2.54 -1.90 -16.31
C THR A 128 1.99 -0.49 -16.12
N MET A 129 1.34 0.00 -17.16
CA MET A 129 0.60 1.24 -17.09
C MET A 129 -0.90 0.91 -17.06
N PHE A 130 -1.53 1.18 -15.92
CA PHE A 130 -2.99 1.09 -15.76
C PHE A 130 -3.68 2.26 -16.49
N PRO A 131 -5.01 2.21 -16.68
CA PRO A 131 -5.76 3.36 -17.14
C PRO A 131 -5.43 4.61 -16.31
N ASP A 132 -5.73 5.78 -16.85
CA ASP A 132 -5.37 7.07 -16.26
C ASP A 132 -3.85 7.28 -16.05
N LYS A 133 -3.03 6.52 -16.79
CA LYS A 133 -1.55 6.59 -16.76
C LYS A 133 -0.97 6.32 -15.37
N ILE A 134 -1.54 5.38 -14.63
CA ILE A 134 -1.05 4.97 -13.31
C ILE A 134 -0.04 3.84 -13.49
N LYS A 135 1.21 4.11 -13.13
CA LYS A 135 2.28 3.11 -13.20
C LYS A 135 2.27 2.20 -11.97
N ILE A 136 2.33 0.89 -12.21
CA ILE A 136 2.35 -0.15 -11.17
C ILE A 136 3.57 -1.03 -11.39
N GLU A 137 4.26 -1.40 -10.31
CA GLU A 137 5.38 -2.33 -10.33
C GLU A 137 5.01 -3.65 -9.63
N PHE A 138 5.49 -4.76 -10.18
CA PHE A 138 5.41 -6.09 -9.57
C PHE A 138 6.80 -6.67 -9.43
N THR A 139 7.21 -7.01 -8.21
CA THR A 139 8.48 -7.66 -7.91
C THR A 139 8.21 -9.06 -7.37
N GLU A 140 8.88 -10.07 -7.93
CA GLU A 140 8.69 -11.44 -7.47
C GLU A 140 9.35 -11.69 -6.12
N ASP A 141 8.59 -12.31 -5.23
CA ASP A 141 9.05 -12.94 -4.01
C ASP A 141 8.35 -14.32 -3.84
N PRO A 142 8.99 -15.42 -4.24
CA PRO A 142 8.38 -16.75 -4.17
C PRO A 142 8.19 -17.24 -2.73
N THR A 143 8.76 -16.58 -1.73
CA THR A 143 8.62 -16.96 -0.31
C THR A 143 7.32 -16.47 0.32
N LEU A 144 6.57 -15.63 -0.37
CA LEU A 144 5.29 -15.10 0.13
C LEU A 144 4.31 -16.23 0.47
N SER A 145 3.63 -16.11 1.59
CA SER A 145 2.52 -16.99 1.99
C SER A 145 1.21 -16.65 1.26
N VAL A 146 1.12 -15.48 0.63
CA VAL A 146 -0.02 -14.98 -0.14
C VAL A 146 0.39 -14.71 -1.59
N PRO A 147 -0.54 -14.73 -2.56
CA PRO A 147 -0.19 -14.49 -3.96
C PRO A 147 0.40 -13.11 -4.24
N ILE A 148 -0.06 -12.10 -3.50
CA ILE A 148 0.28 -10.67 -3.71
C ILE A 148 0.16 -9.90 -2.39
N VAL A 149 1.05 -8.93 -2.18
CA VAL A 149 1.05 -8.04 -1.01
C VAL A 149 1.53 -6.65 -1.42
N GLY A 150 0.96 -5.59 -0.85
CA GLY A 150 1.49 -4.23 -0.97
C GLY A 150 2.93 -4.18 -0.46
N HIS A 151 3.83 -3.54 -1.21
CA HIS A 151 5.26 -3.68 -0.94
C HIS A 151 5.97 -2.33 -0.79
N HIS A 152 5.83 -1.42 -1.76
CA HIS A 152 6.57 -0.16 -1.72
C HIS A 152 5.84 0.98 -2.43
N LEU A 153 6.30 2.19 -2.08
CA LEU A 153 6.01 3.43 -2.79
C LEU A 153 7.34 3.99 -3.32
N HIS A 154 7.40 4.38 -4.59
CA HIS A 154 8.57 5.05 -5.15
C HIS A 154 8.33 6.55 -5.25
N LEU A 155 9.07 7.32 -4.43
CA LEU A 155 9.05 8.77 -4.45
C LEU A 155 10.23 9.29 -5.27
N SER A 156 9.95 10.20 -6.19
CA SER A 156 10.94 10.85 -7.04
C SER A 156 11.29 12.23 -6.52
N THR A 157 12.57 12.47 -6.30
CA THR A 157 13.11 13.76 -5.86
C THR A 157 14.48 14.01 -6.51
N THR A 158 15.01 15.22 -6.42
CA THR A 158 16.36 15.45 -6.93
C THR A 158 17.40 14.69 -6.11
N ALA A 159 18.49 14.27 -6.76
CA ALA A 159 19.57 13.55 -6.07
C ALA A 159 20.11 14.33 -4.85
N ALA A 160 20.17 15.66 -4.93
CA ALA A 160 20.61 16.51 -3.83
C ALA A 160 19.64 16.53 -2.63
N ASN A 161 18.33 16.31 -2.87
CA ASN A 161 17.31 16.37 -1.82
C ASN A 161 16.95 15.00 -1.23
N MET A 162 17.40 13.91 -1.84
CA MET A 162 16.96 12.54 -1.52
C MET A 162 17.14 12.17 -0.03
N GLU A 163 18.32 12.48 0.55
CA GLU A 163 18.60 12.20 1.96
C GLU A 163 17.81 13.10 2.92
N THR A 164 17.55 14.34 2.52
CA THR A 164 16.71 15.28 3.29
C THR A 164 15.28 14.77 3.34
N LEU A 165 14.73 14.37 2.21
CA LEU A 165 13.37 13.84 2.12
C LEU A 165 13.23 12.52 2.89
N ARG A 166 14.17 11.57 2.72
CA ARG A 166 14.20 10.34 3.50
C ARG A 166 14.21 10.62 5.00
N THR A 167 15.07 11.53 5.44
CA THR A 167 15.17 11.92 6.85
C THR A 167 13.86 12.51 7.36
N TRP A 168 13.16 13.28 6.53
CA TRP A 168 11.85 13.82 6.88
C TRP A 168 10.83 12.70 7.13
N TYR A 169 10.73 11.70 6.23
CA TYR A 169 9.83 10.55 6.42
C TYR A 169 10.18 9.73 7.67
N VAL A 170 11.45 9.49 7.92
CA VAL A 170 11.93 8.78 9.12
C VAL A 170 11.56 9.52 10.39
N LYS A 171 11.80 10.83 10.47
CA LYS A 171 11.49 11.66 11.65
C LYS A 171 9.99 11.84 11.86
N THR A 172 9.23 12.03 10.78
CA THR A 172 7.79 12.30 10.82
C THR A 172 7.00 11.05 11.17
N PHE A 173 7.30 9.94 10.53
CA PHE A 173 6.50 8.72 10.59
C PHE A 173 7.17 7.55 11.33
N GLY A 174 8.41 7.71 11.79
CA GLY A 174 9.12 6.67 12.54
C GLY A 174 9.60 5.50 11.67
N GLY A 175 9.79 5.71 10.37
CA GLY A 175 10.43 4.73 9.50
C GLY A 175 11.90 4.51 9.86
N ILE A 176 12.48 3.40 9.41
CA ILE A 176 13.90 3.08 9.60
C ILE A 176 14.64 3.42 8.32
N ALA A 177 15.71 4.24 8.42
CA ALA A 177 16.56 4.56 7.29
C ALA A 177 17.43 3.34 6.91
N GLU A 178 17.26 2.82 5.70
CA GLU A 178 18.01 1.70 5.17
C GLU A 178 18.37 1.91 3.70
N THR A 179 19.28 1.08 3.18
CA THR A 179 19.46 0.90 1.74
C THR A 179 18.88 -0.45 1.37
N ARG A 180 17.81 -0.45 0.60
CA ARG A 180 17.10 -1.65 0.16
C ARG A 180 17.22 -1.83 -1.35
N ARG A 181 17.76 -2.96 -1.80
CA ARG A 181 17.91 -3.26 -3.24
C ARG A 181 18.56 -2.13 -4.05
N GLY A 182 19.48 -1.40 -3.42
CA GLY A 182 20.18 -0.25 -4.02
C GLY A 182 19.46 1.10 -3.89
N PHE A 183 18.24 1.13 -3.31
CA PHE A 183 17.50 2.37 -3.07
C PHE A 183 17.78 2.92 -1.67
N SER A 184 17.86 4.25 -1.57
CA SER A 184 17.71 4.95 -0.30
C SER A 184 16.26 4.78 0.15
N SER A 185 16.00 4.22 1.33
CA SER A 185 14.67 3.80 1.76
C SER A 185 14.33 4.27 3.16
N ALA A 186 13.06 4.55 3.40
CA ALA A 186 12.42 4.59 4.72
C ALA A 186 11.54 3.34 4.86
N VAL A 187 11.92 2.45 5.77
CA VAL A 187 11.28 1.13 5.94
C VAL A 187 10.27 1.17 7.07
N PHE A 188 9.10 0.62 6.83
CA PHE A 188 8.00 0.46 7.77
C PHE A 188 7.66 -1.02 7.94
N ASN A 189 6.91 -1.36 8.98
CA ASN A 189 6.40 -2.71 9.12
C ASN A 189 5.41 -3.01 7.98
N GLY A 190 5.76 -3.96 7.10
CA GLY A 190 4.93 -4.38 5.97
C GLY A 190 5.08 -3.57 4.69
N GLY A 191 6.04 -2.64 4.62
CA GLY A 191 6.29 -1.90 3.37
C GLY A 191 7.44 -0.90 3.49
N GLU A 192 7.73 -0.21 2.40
CA GLU A 192 8.82 0.77 2.37
C GLU A 192 8.53 1.91 1.39
N ILE A 193 9.17 3.03 1.63
CA ILE A 193 9.24 4.15 0.69
C ILE A 193 10.68 4.18 0.15
N ASN A 194 10.80 4.05 -1.15
CA ASN A 194 12.08 4.13 -1.87
C ASN A 194 12.19 5.49 -2.57
N PHE A 195 13.33 6.12 -2.44
CA PHE A 195 13.59 7.43 -3.03
C PHE A 195 14.38 7.25 -4.32
N LEU A 196 13.84 7.80 -5.43
CA LEU A 196 14.42 7.75 -6.77
C LEU A 196 15.00 9.11 -7.14
N PRO A 197 16.24 9.14 -7.66
CA PRO A 197 16.80 10.40 -8.15
C PRO A 197 16.09 10.83 -9.45
N ALA A 198 15.65 12.07 -9.48
CA ALA A 198 15.12 12.75 -10.66
C ALA A 198 16.05 13.89 -11.10
N ASN A 199 16.06 14.18 -12.40
CA ASN A 199 16.91 15.24 -12.97
C ASN A 199 16.39 16.66 -12.65
N ALA A 200 15.14 16.79 -12.21
CA ALA A 200 14.50 18.05 -11.85
C ALA A 200 13.46 17.82 -10.75
N PRO A 201 13.02 18.86 -10.03
CA PRO A 201 11.88 18.78 -9.12
C PRO A 201 10.63 18.22 -9.84
N GLN A 202 9.90 17.37 -9.15
CA GLN A 202 8.71 16.72 -9.68
C GLN A 202 7.44 17.50 -9.33
N ALA A 203 6.36 17.28 -10.07
CA ALA A 203 5.08 17.89 -9.78
C ALA A 203 4.45 17.31 -8.49
N SER A 204 3.69 18.11 -7.76
CA SER A 204 2.85 17.64 -6.65
C SER A 204 1.88 16.55 -7.12
N THR A 205 1.54 15.61 -6.23
CA THR A 205 0.57 14.56 -6.53
C THR A 205 -0.87 15.04 -6.58
N LYS A 206 -1.21 16.13 -5.89
CA LYS A 206 -2.58 16.65 -5.76
C LYS A 206 -3.23 16.90 -7.11
N GLY A 207 -4.40 16.28 -7.36
CA GLY A 207 -5.16 16.42 -8.60
C GLY A 207 -4.65 15.55 -9.75
N ARG A 208 -3.65 14.69 -9.53
CA ARG A 208 -3.17 13.71 -10.50
C ARG A 208 -3.88 12.36 -10.29
N ALA A 209 -3.65 11.41 -11.20
CA ALA A 209 -4.27 10.09 -11.10
C ALA A 209 -3.86 9.32 -9.83
N LEU A 210 -2.61 9.45 -9.38
CA LEU A 210 -2.21 9.09 -8.03
C LEU A 210 -2.20 10.39 -7.22
N ASP A 211 -3.31 10.66 -6.50
CA ASP A 211 -3.54 11.94 -5.82
C ASP A 211 -2.78 12.04 -4.51
N HIS A 212 -2.79 10.98 -3.71
CA HIS A 212 -2.05 10.95 -2.45
C HIS A 212 -1.71 9.53 -1.99
N ILE A 213 -0.77 9.46 -1.06
CA ILE A 213 -0.47 8.26 -0.28
C ILE A 213 -1.05 8.42 1.12
N GLY A 214 -1.37 7.32 1.78
CA GLY A 214 -1.96 7.33 3.10
C GLY A 214 -1.19 6.52 4.12
N PHE A 215 -1.09 7.07 5.33
CA PHE A 215 -0.60 6.37 6.51
C PHE A 215 -1.74 6.11 7.48
N GLU A 216 -1.84 4.89 7.96
CA GLU A 216 -2.69 4.56 9.09
C GLU A 216 -1.97 4.85 10.39
N VAL A 217 -2.62 5.55 11.31
CA VAL A 217 -2.02 6.08 12.54
C VAL A 217 -2.87 5.72 13.74
N GLN A 218 -2.27 5.13 14.74
CA GLN A 218 -2.92 4.92 16.04
C GLN A 218 -2.90 6.20 16.87
N GLY A 219 -4.08 6.68 17.30
CA GLY A 219 -4.20 7.91 18.08
C GLY A 219 -3.93 9.17 17.25
N LEU A 220 -4.59 9.29 16.12
CA LEU A 220 -4.37 10.34 15.11
C LEU A 220 -4.45 11.76 15.69
N ASP A 221 -5.38 12.06 16.62
CA ASP A 221 -5.47 13.40 17.23
C ASP A 221 -4.16 13.78 17.95
N ALA A 222 -3.63 12.88 18.78
CA ALA A 222 -2.37 13.11 19.49
C ALA A 222 -1.19 13.21 18.51
N PHE A 223 -1.20 12.40 17.45
CA PHE A 223 -0.18 12.44 16.41
C PHE A 223 -0.20 13.76 15.65
N CYS A 224 -1.37 14.27 15.27
CA CYS A 224 -1.52 15.58 14.63
C CYS A 224 -1.01 16.72 15.53
N LYS A 225 -1.32 16.70 16.83
CA LYS A 225 -0.78 17.68 17.78
C LYS A 225 0.75 17.67 17.86
N LYS A 226 1.35 16.47 17.83
CA LYS A 226 2.81 16.29 17.76
C LYS A 226 3.39 16.89 16.47
N LEU A 227 2.76 16.65 15.33
CA LEU A 227 3.20 17.21 14.04
C LEU A 227 3.09 18.73 14.01
N GLN A 228 2.01 19.30 14.54
CA GLN A 228 1.84 20.76 14.67
C GLN A 228 2.93 21.38 15.54
N ALA A 229 3.23 20.76 16.69
CA ALA A 229 4.31 21.21 17.57
C ALA A 229 5.71 21.13 16.91
N ALA A 230 5.88 20.22 15.93
CA ALA A 230 7.08 20.12 15.11
C ALA A 230 7.09 21.08 13.91
N GLY A 231 6.08 21.95 13.76
CA GLY A 231 5.98 22.96 12.70
C GLY A 231 5.43 22.43 11.37
N ILE A 232 4.85 21.21 11.33
CA ILE A 232 4.24 20.68 10.12
C ILE A 232 2.87 21.34 9.93
N MET A 233 2.69 21.92 8.74
CA MET A 233 1.43 22.56 8.33
C MET A 233 0.45 21.54 7.79
N PHE A 234 -0.82 21.68 8.17
CA PHE A 234 -1.89 20.81 7.68
C PHE A 234 -2.65 21.48 6.54
N GLU A 235 -2.83 20.76 5.43
CA GLU A 235 -3.80 21.12 4.38
C GLU A 235 -5.23 20.98 4.93
N THR A 236 -5.50 19.89 5.62
CA THR A 236 -6.73 19.61 6.34
C THR A 236 -6.36 19.18 7.76
N PRO A 237 -6.70 19.94 8.79
CA PRO A 237 -6.51 19.54 10.18
C PRO A 237 -7.27 18.26 10.53
N TYR A 238 -6.89 17.64 11.64
CA TYR A 238 -7.62 16.48 12.19
C TYR A 238 -9.13 16.73 12.20
N ARG A 239 -9.89 15.77 11.69
CA ARG A 239 -11.34 15.72 11.77
C ARG A 239 -11.84 14.27 11.77
N GLU A 240 -13.00 14.07 12.35
CA GLU A 240 -13.74 12.82 12.22
C GLU A 240 -14.59 12.83 10.94
N VAL A 241 -14.74 11.67 10.33
CA VAL A 241 -15.57 11.46 9.12
C VAL A 241 -16.55 10.31 9.44
N PRO A 242 -17.63 10.58 10.19
CA PRO A 242 -18.52 9.55 10.72
C PRO A 242 -19.13 8.64 9.66
N GLN A 243 -19.44 9.18 8.47
CA GLN A 243 -19.99 8.42 7.35
C GLN A 243 -19.04 7.33 6.83
N TYR A 244 -17.73 7.48 7.09
CA TYR A 244 -16.71 6.48 6.76
C TYR A 244 -16.23 5.70 7.99
N GLY A 245 -16.59 6.12 9.20
CA GLY A 245 -16.06 5.56 10.43
C GLY A 245 -14.54 5.80 10.59
N LEU A 246 -14.03 6.84 9.97
CA LEU A 246 -12.60 7.19 9.94
C LEU A 246 -12.36 8.54 10.61
N LYS A 247 -11.12 8.72 11.05
CA LYS A 247 -10.55 10.02 11.36
C LYS A 247 -9.47 10.32 10.33
N VAL A 248 -9.37 11.57 9.91
CA VAL A 248 -8.46 11.96 8.83
C VAL A 248 -7.77 13.29 9.11
N ALA A 249 -6.60 13.46 8.51
CA ALA A 249 -5.91 14.75 8.37
C ALA A 249 -5.06 14.71 7.10
N PHE A 250 -4.74 15.87 6.53
CA PHE A 250 -3.89 15.95 5.34
C PHE A 250 -2.71 16.87 5.59
N ILE A 251 -1.55 16.44 5.16
CA ILE A 251 -0.31 17.22 5.11
C ILE A 251 0.31 17.10 3.73
N THR A 252 1.33 17.90 3.48
CA THR A 252 2.17 17.80 2.27
C THR A 252 3.61 17.64 2.70
N ASP A 253 4.35 16.74 2.08
CA ASP A 253 5.78 16.61 2.32
C ASP A 253 6.57 17.80 1.70
N PRO A 254 7.88 17.93 1.99
CA PRO A 254 8.68 19.05 1.46
C PRO A 254 8.72 19.14 -0.06
N ASP A 255 8.48 18.05 -0.79
CA ASP A 255 8.56 18.02 -2.25
C ASP A 255 7.19 18.13 -2.94
N GLY A 256 6.09 18.16 -2.17
CA GLY A 256 4.74 18.30 -2.71
C GLY A 256 3.94 17.01 -2.80
N THR A 257 4.39 15.92 -2.18
CA THR A 257 3.57 14.72 -2.03
C THR A 257 2.44 14.99 -1.05
N ARG A 258 1.21 14.85 -1.50
CA ARG A 258 0.04 14.92 -0.62
C ARG A 258 -0.05 13.63 0.19
N ILE A 259 -0.27 13.75 1.49
CA ILE A 259 -0.30 12.62 2.43
C ILE A 259 -1.58 12.71 3.25
N GLU A 260 -2.38 11.64 3.23
CA GLU A 260 -3.49 11.46 4.15
C GLU A 260 -3.04 10.66 5.38
N LEU A 261 -3.42 11.13 6.54
CA LEU A 261 -3.28 10.44 7.81
C LEU A 261 -4.66 9.91 8.18
N THR A 262 -4.79 8.60 8.39
CA THR A 262 -6.06 7.95 8.74
C THR A 262 -5.97 7.25 10.07
N GLU A 263 -7.10 7.12 10.78
CA GLU A 263 -7.27 6.18 11.88
C GLU A 263 -8.60 5.47 11.68
N GLY A 264 -8.56 4.13 11.63
CA GLY A 264 -9.74 3.26 11.49
C GLY A 264 -9.62 2.20 10.40
N LEU A 265 -8.71 2.35 9.42
CA LEU A 265 -8.53 1.37 8.33
C LEU A 265 -7.99 0.03 8.83
N ALA A 266 -7.10 0.03 9.82
CA ALA A 266 -6.51 -1.19 10.38
C ALA A 266 -7.55 -2.13 11.03
N GLY A 267 -8.68 -1.59 11.47
CA GLY A 267 -9.77 -2.33 12.10
C GLY A 267 -10.78 -2.95 11.12
N LEU A 268 -10.67 -2.67 9.83
CA LEU A 268 -11.64 -3.15 8.85
C LEU A 268 -11.59 -4.67 8.73
N ARG A 269 -12.77 -5.28 8.88
CA ARG A 269 -12.95 -6.73 8.68
C ARG A 269 -13.29 -7.02 7.21
N PRO A 270 -13.01 -8.25 6.76
CA PRO A 270 -13.42 -8.70 5.42
C PRO A 270 -14.91 -8.63 5.22
#